data_640f76da1961915172d86e13acd44f95
#
_entry.id   640f76da1961915172d86e13acd44f95
#
_cell.length_a   1.000
_cell.length_b   1.000
_cell.length_c   1.000
_cell.angle_alpha   90.00
_cell.angle_beta   90.00
_cell.angle_gamma   90.00
#
_symmetry.space_group_name_H-M   'P 1'
#
loop_
_entity.id
_entity.type
_entity.pdbx_description
1 polymer ?
#
loop_
_entity_poly.entity_id
_entity_poly.type
_entity_poly.pdbx_seq_one_letter_code
_entity_poly.pdbx_strand_id
1 'polypeptide(L)'
;MADTLTPGLIQTQGSELGDTIFEVAGELGVVDEQNMITLNLGPQHPSTHGVFRLIMQLQGETVIGSVPVMGYLHRSSEKLGEARTYVQGTVLTDRMDYLSPITTNWAYALAIEKMAGLEVPERAEYIRVIVGELSRLSSSTCCRTAATSTG
;
A
#
# COMPACT_ATOMS: atom_id res chain seq x y z
N MET A 1 -10.42 32.31 -12.80
CA MET A 1 -8.97 32.14 -12.60
C MET A 1 -8.79 30.70 -12.13
N ALA A 2 -8.53 29.82 -13.09
CA ALA A 2 -8.24 28.41 -12.83
C ALA A 2 -6.73 28.33 -12.73
N ASP A 3 -6.19 28.37 -11.50
CA ASP A 3 -4.76 28.17 -11.28
C ASP A 3 -4.43 26.70 -11.47
N THR A 4 -3.90 26.45 -12.59
CA THR A 4 -2.73 25.63 -12.92
C THR A 4 -2.12 24.97 -11.68
N LEU A 5 -2.69 23.83 -11.29
CA LEU A 5 -1.96 22.80 -10.59
C LEU A 5 -0.77 22.45 -11.51
N THR A 6 0.38 22.97 -11.17
CA THR A 6 1.62 22.79 -11.90
C THR A 6 1.86 21.30 -12.16
N PRO A 7 1.83 20.86 -13.41
CA PRO A 7 2.13 19.46 -13.75
C PRO A 7 3.60 19.06 -13.47
N GLY A 8 4.41 20.04 -13.10
CA GLY A 8 5.85 19.86 -12.95
C GLY A 8 6.31 19.03 -11.76
N LEU A 9 5.58 19.02 -10.64
CA LEU A 9 6.05 18.28 -9.45
C LEU A 9 5.86 16.76 -9.57
N ILE A 10 4.86 16.35 -10.34
CA ILE A 10 4.59 14.92 -10.58
C ILE A 10 5.49 14.37 -11.69
N GLN A 11 5.88 15.23 -12.64
CA GLN A 11 6.79 14.86 -13.72
C GLN A 11 8.25 14.73 -13.25
N THR A 12 8.70 15.58 -12.32
CA THR A 12 10.09 15.51 -11.83
C THR A 12 10.37 14.27 -10.99
N GLN A 13 9.47 13.85 -10.12
CA GLN A 13 9.68 12.60 -9.36
C GLN A 13 9.59 11.33 -10.25
N GLY A 14 8.76 11.37 -11.28
CA GLY A 14 8.66 10.27 -12.24
C GLY A 14 9.82 10.21 -13.23
N SER A 15 10.41 11.35 -13.60
CA SER A 15 11.55 11.39 -14.52
C SER A 15 12.85 10.97 -13.85
N GLU A 16 13.17 11.49 -12.66
CA GLU A 16 14.40 11.11 -11.95
C GLU A 16 14.44 9.62 -11.60
N LEU A 17 13.32 9.05 -11.18
CA LEU A 17 13.25 7.62 -10.88
C LEU A 17 13.22 6.78 -12.16
N GLY A 18 12.59 7.26 -13.22
CA GLY A 18 12.60 6.66 -14.55
C GLY A 18 14.02 6.62 -15.11
N ASP A 19 14.72 7.72 -15.03
CA ASP A 19 16.10 7.85 -15.52
C ASP A 19 17.04 6.91 -14.74
N THR A 20 16.87 6.78 -13.41
CA THR A 20 17.64 5.85 -12.59
C THR A 20 17.37 4.38 -12.96
N ILE A 21 16.12 4.02 -13.24
CA ILE A 21 15.76 2.67 -13.67
C ILE A 21 16.35 2.38 -15.07
N PHE A 22 16.35 3.35 -15.94
CA PHE A 22 16.97 3.26 -17.27
C PHE A 22 18.47 3.06 -17.18
N GLU A 23 19.14 3.77 -16.31
CA GLU A 23 20.59 3.65 -16.09
C GLU A 23 20.95 2.25 -15.60
N VAL A 24 20.25 1.74 -14.59
CA VAL A 24 20.46 0.39 -14.06
C VAL A 24 20.12 -0.71 -15.08
N ALA A 25 19.05 -0.54 -15.86
CA ALA A 25 18.68 -1.49 -16.90
C ALA A 25 19.67 -1.47 -18.08
N GLY A 26 20.24 -0.31 -18.40
CA GLY A 26 21.28 -0.15 -19.41
C GLY A 26 22.59 -0.87 -19.02
N GLU A 27 22.97 -0.81 -17.74
CA GLU A 27 24.14 -1.54 -17.22
C GLU A 27 23.95 -3.07 -17.28
N LEU A 28 22.70 -3.55 -17.14
CA LEU A 28 22.36 -4.96 -17.26
C LEU A 28 22.30 -5.47 -18.70
N GLY A 29 22.42 -4.58 -19.71
CA GLY A 29 22.42 -4.94 -21.13
C GLY A 29 21.06 -5.49 -21.62
N VAL A 30 19.99 -5.22 -20.91
CA VAL A 30 18.64 -5.77 -21.14
C VAL A 30 17.76 -4.85 -21.98
N VAL A 31 18.21 -3.61 -22.25
CA VAL A 31 17.37 -2.56 -22.82
C VAL A 31 17.59 -2.41 -24.32
N ASP A 32 16.57 -2.72 -25.09
CA ASP A 32 16.45 -2.31 -26.48
C ASP A 32 15.51 -1.10 -26.56
N GLU A 33 16.07 0.10 -26.67
CA GLU A 33 15.34 1.38 -26.60
C GLU A 33 14.24 1.50 -27.67
N GLN A 34 14.33 0.75 -28.75
CA GLN A 34 13.41 0.84 -29.88
C GLN A 34 12.06 0.12 -29.62
N ASN A 35 11.98 -0.75 -28.61
CA ASN A 35 10.78 -1.55 -28.30
C ASN A 35 10.21 -1.29 -26.90
N MET A 36 10.51 -0.15 -26.30
CA MET A 36 10.02 0.18 -24.97
C MET A 36 8.67 0.86 -24.99
N ILE A 37 7.76 0.36 -24.19
CA ILE A 37 6.43 0.92 -23.99
C ILE A 37 6.29 1.35 -22.52
N THR A 38 5.94 2.62 -22.31
CA THR A 38 5.57 3.09 -20.97
C THR A 38 4.06 2.95 -20.79
N LEU A 39 3.66 2.07 -19.90
CA LEU A 39 2.28 1.83 -19.54
C LEU A 39 1.93 2.49 -18.22
N ASN A 40 0.86 3.29 -18.21
CA ASN A 40 0.36 3.96 -17.03
C ASN A 40 -0.92 3.25 -16.54
N LEU A 41 -0.81 2.51 -15.45
CA LEU A 41 -1.92 1.83 -14.79
C LEU A 41 -2.51 2.70 -13.68
N GLY A 42 -3.77 3.04 -13.81
CA GLY A 42 -4.51 3.78 -12.83
C GLY A 42 -4.36 5.31 -12.93
N PRO A 43 -5.00 6.05 -12.01
CA PRO A 43 -5.77 5.56 -10.87
C PRO A 43 -7.10 4.87 -11.22
N GLN A 44 -7.72 5.21 -12.37
CA GLN A 44 -8.94 4.57 -12.83
C GLN A 44 -8.62 3.31 -13.63
N HIS A 45 -8.46 2.19 -12.92
CA HIS A 45 -8.24 0.87 -13.50
C HIS A 45 -8.78 -0.20 -12.56
N PRO A 46 -9.38 -1.30 -13.04
CA PRO A 46 -9.95 -2.33 -12.17
C PRO A 46 -8.97 -2.93 -11.16
N SER A 47 -7.71 -3.12 -11.54
CA SER A 47 -6.67 -3.69 -10.69
C SER A 47 -6.07 -2.72 -9.66
N THR A 48 -6.38 -1.43 -9.75
CA THR A 48 -5.79 -0.37 -8.90
C THR A 48 -6.70 0.07 -7.76
N HIS A 49 -7.83 -0.60 -7.56
CA HIS A 49 -8.85 -0.23 -6.57
C HIS A 49 -9.29 1.25 -6.65
N GLY A 50 -9.13 1.89 -7.82
CA GLY A 50 -9.54 3.26 -8.11
C GLY A 50 -8.58 4.36 -7.64
N VAL A 51 -7.54 4.05 -6.88
CA VAL A 51 -6.64 5.04 -6.25
C VAL A 51 -5.14 4.77 -6.39
N PHE A 52 -4.76 3.59 -6.82
CA PHE A 52 -3.37 3.26 -7.06
C PHE A 52 -2.94 3.63 -8.47
N ARG A 53 -1.79 4.25 -8.63
CA ARG A 53 -1.19 4.55 -9.92
C ARG A 53 0.20 3.94 -10.00
N LEU A 54 0.42 3.16 -11.04
CA LEU A 54 1.69 2.51 -11.32
C LEU A 54 2.14 2.85 -12.74
N ILE A 55 3.32 3.40 -12.89
CA ILE A 55 3.96 3.61 -14.17
C ILE A 55 4.91 2.44 -14.39
N MET A 56 4.69 1.68 -15.46
CA MET A 56 5.51 0.53 -15.81
C MET A 56 6.22 0.76 -17.14
N GLN A 57 7.45 0.32 -17.23
CA GLN A 57 8.21 0.24 -18.46
C GLN A 57 8.28 -1.22 -18.89
N LEU A 58 7.79 -1.46 -20.09
CA LEU A 58 7.69 -2.81 -20.68
C LEU A 58 8.56 -2.89 -21.92
N GLN A 59 9.24 -4.01 -22.07
CA GLN A 59 9.88 -4.41 -23.30
C GLN A 59 9.18 -5.69 -23.80
N GLY A 60 8.27 -5.53 -24.75
CA GLY A 60 7.33 -6.59 -25.10
C GLY A 60 6.43 -6.93 -23.91
N GLU A 61 6.51 -8.15 -23.40
CA GLU A 61 5.76 -8.61 -22.21
C GLU A 61 6.58 -8.56 -20.90
N THR A 62 7.85 -8.20 -20.99
CA THR A 62 8.73 -8.17 -19.81
C THR A 62 8.69 -6.80 -19.14
N VAL A 63 8.47 -6.80 -17.82
CA VAL A 63 8.53 -5.58 -17.01
C VAL A 63 9.99 -5.27 -16.69
N ILE A 64 10.51 -4.15 -17.20
CA ILE A 64 11.87 -3.70 -16.95
C ILE A 64 11.92 -2.84 -15.68
N GLY A 65 10.95 -1.96 -15.52
CA GLY A 65 10.88 -1.07 -14.37
C GLY A 65 9.45 -0.73 -13.99
N SER A 66 9.26 -0.38 -12.72
CA SER A 66 7.97 0.06 -12.22
C SER A 66 8.12 1.15 -11.16
N VAL A 67 7.32 2.20 -11.29
CA VAL A 67 7.33 3.35 -10.38
C VAL A 67 5.93 3.55 -9.82
N PRO A 68 5.70 3.29 -8.52
CA PRO A 68 4.45 3.61 -7.87
C PRO A 68 4.35 5.12 -7.62
N VAL A 69 3.26 5.73 -8.04
CA VAL A 69 2.98 7.15 -7.79
C VAL A 69 2.15 7.27 -6.53
N MET A 70 2.79 7.76 -5.46
CA MET A 70 2.16 7.95 -4.17
C MET A 70 1.36 9.26 -4.12
N GLY A 71 0.34 9.32 -3.25
CA GLY A 71 -0.43 10.53 -2.99
C GLY A 71 -1.93 10.41 -3.24
N TYR A 72 -2.39 9.59 -4.17
CA TYR A 72 -3.81 9.43 -4.45
C TYR A 72 -4.61 8.85 -3.27
N LEU A 73 -3.97 8.09 -2.40
CA LEU A 73 -4.54 7.51 -1.19
C LEU A 73 -4.07 8.22 0.09
N HIS A 74 -3.48 9.40 -0.02
CA HIS A 74 -3.04 10.16 1.14
C HIS A 74 -4.26 10.73 1.90
N ARG A 75 -4.56 10.16 3.06
CA ARG A 75 -5.73 10.50 3.89
C ARG A 75 -5.37 11.27 5.16
N SER A 76 -4.17 11.79 5.25
CA SER A 76 -3.66 12.52 6.42
C SER A 76 -3.74 11.72 7.72
N SER A 77 -3.55 10.38 7.66
CA SER A 77 -3.69 9.49 8.82
C SER A 77 -2.75 9.86 9.96
N GLU A 78 -1.53 10.27 9.64
CA GLU A 78 -0.53 10.70 10.63
C GLU A 78 -0.99 11.97 11.36
N LYS A 79 -1.48 12.96 10.62
CA LYS A 79 -1.97 14.22 11.20
C LYS A 79 -3.24 14.04 12.02
N LEU A 80 -4.11 13.14 11.58
CA LEU A 80 -5.29 12.75 12.37
C LEU A 80 -4.89 12.01 13.65
N GLY A 81 -3.86 11.16 13.59
CA GLY A 81 -3.31 10.47 14.75
C GLY A 81 -2.76 11.41 15.80
N GLU A 82 -2.07 12.49 15.41
CA GLU A 82 -1.60 13.53 16.31
C GLU A 82 -2.73 14.27 17.02
N ALA A 83 -3.85 14.49 16.31
CA ALA A 83 -4.99 15.25 16.80
C ALA A 83 -6.00 14.43 17.63
N ARG A 84 -5.85 13.11 17.70
CA ARG A 84 -6.80 12.19 18.33
C ARG A 84 -6.19 11.52 19.56
N THR A 85 -7.06 11.03 20.46
CA THR A 85 -6.63 10.18 21.57
C THR A 85 -6.24 8.80 21.07
N TYR A 86 -5.41 8.07 21.82
CA TYR A 86 -5.00 6.72 21.47
C TYR A 86 -6.16 5.76 21.20
N VAL A 87 -7.23 5.84 21.99
CA VAL A 87 -8.45 5.03 21.79
C VAL A 87 -9.11 5.36 20.46
N GLN A 88 -9.17 6.65 20.10
CA GLN A 88 -9.73 7.08 18.80
C GLN A 88 -8.83 6.73 17.62
N GLY A 89 -7.54 6.56 17.85
CA GLY A 89 -6.54 6.15 16.85
C GLY A 89 -6.76 4.74 16.31
N THR A 90 -7.43 3.86 17.06
CA THR A 90 -7.74 2.49 16.65
C THR A 90 -8.50 2.43 15.32
N VAL A 91 -9.35 3.40 15.05
CA VAL A 91 -10.08 3.48 13.76
C VAL A 91 -9.16 3.76 12.57
N LEU A 92 -8.00 4.39 12.79
CA LEU A 92 -7.02 4.65 11.73
C LEU A 92 -6.22 3.39 11.39
N THR A 93 -5.91 2.58 12.40
CA THR A 93 -5.14 1.34 12.24
C THR A 93 -5.92 0.25 11.51
N ASP A 94 -7.23 0.21 11.64
CA ASP A 94 -8.11 -0.67 10.85
C ASP A 94 -7.91 -0.52 9.34
N ARG A 95 -7.62 0.70 8.90
CA ARG A 95 -7.54 1.05 7.48
C ARG A 95 -6.14 0.90 6.89
N MET A 96 -5.16 0.53 7.68
CA MET A 96 -3.79 0.28 7.20
C MET A 96 -3.72 -1.03 6.43
N ASP A 97 -4.35 -2.08 6.95
CA ASP A 97 -4.46 -3.39 6.31
C ASP A 97 -5.90 -3.87 6.35
N TYR A 98 -6.66 -3.62 5.28
CA TYR A 98 -8.07 -4.03 5.20
C TYR A 98 -8.28 -5.53 4.96
N LEU A 99 -7.22 -6.31 4.70
CA LEU A 99 -7.29 -7.76 4.65
C LEU A 99 -7.25 -8.39 6.04
N SER A 100 -6.52 -7.79 6.97
CA SER A 100 -6.36 -8.29 8.34
C SER A 100 -6.43 -7.17 9.38
N PRO A 101 -7.53 -6.43 9.47
CA PRO A 101 -7.65 -5.26 10.35
C PRO A 101 -7.52 -5.63 11.83
N ILE A 102 -7.98 -6.80 12.22
CA ILE A 102 -7.92 -7.29 13.60
C ILE A 102 -6.48 -7.42 14.08
N THR A 103 -5.60 -7.95 13.24
CA THR A 103 -4.18 -8.12 13.59
C THR A 103 -3.48 -6.77 13.78
N THR A 104 -3.80 -5.81 12.91
CA THR A 104 -3.24 -4.46 13.00
C THR A 104 -3.69 -3.74 14.27
N ASN A 105 -4.98 -3.84 14.59
CA ASN A 105 -5.53 -3.27 15.82
C ASN A 105 -4.98 -3.95 17.07
N TRP A 106 -4.79 -5.26 17.02
CA TRP A 106 -4.19 -5.98 18.14
C TRP A 106 -2.76 -5.51 18.43
N ALA A 107 -1.94 -5.37 17.38
CA ALA A 107 -0.59 -4.83 17.52
C ALA A 107 -0.59 -3.40 18.11
N TYR A 108 -1.51 -2.55 17.66
CA TYR A 108 -1.68 -1.21 18.18
C TYR A 108 -2.11 -1.20 19.66
N ALA A 109 -3.09 -2.03 20.02
CA ALA A 109 -3.56 -2.16 21.39
C ALA A 109 -2.44 -2.63 22.33
N LEU A 110 -1.66 -3.63 21.95
CA LEU A 110 -0.51 -4.12 22.72
C LEU A 110 0.53 -3.00 22.97
N ALA A 111 0.79 -2.17 21.96
CA ALA A 111 1.72 -1.05 22.11
C ALA A 111 1.21 -0.03 23.15
N ILE A 112 -0.08 0.32 23.11
CA ILE A 112 -0.69 1.26 24.04
C ILE A 112 -0.72 0.70 25.46
N GLU A 113 -1.12 -0.56 25.63
CA GLU A 113 -1.17 -1.24 26.93
C GLU A 113 0.21 -1.30 27.56
N LYS A 114 1.24 -1.60 26.76
CA LYS A 114 2.62 -1.60 27.23
C LYS A 114 3.10 -0.21 27.66
N MET A 115 2.73 0.83 26.92
CA MET A 115 3.06 2.22 27.29
C MET A 115 2.34 2.67 28.55
N ALA A 116 1.07 2.27 28.70
CA ALA A 116 0.24 2.63 29.86
C ALA A 116 0.48 1.75 31.10
N GLY A 117 1.25 0.66 30.96
CA GLY A 117 1.49 -0.29 32.04
C GLY A 117 0.23 -1.03 32.50
N LEU A 118 -0.72 -1.27 31.58
CA LEU A 118 -1.96 -1.94 31.88
C LEU A 118 -1.79 -3.46 31.89
N GLU A 119 -2.26 -4.11 32.93
CA GLU A 119 -2.35 -5.57 32.97
C GLU A 119 -3.66 -6.03 32.36
N VAL A 120 -3.57 -6.87 31.34
CA VAL A 120 -4.72 -7.40 30.62
C VAL A 120 -5.14 -8.73 31.24
N PRO A 121 -6.44 -8.97 31.49
CA PRO A 121 -6.91 -10.26 31.99
C PRO A 121 -6.60 -11.41 31.01
N GLU A 122 -6.21 -12.56 31.55
CA GLU A 122 -5.87 -13.76 30.78
C GLU A 122 -6.97 -14.17 29.77
N ARG A 123 -8.22 -14.02 30.15
CA ARG A 123 -9.36 -14.28 29.26
C ARG A 123 -9.35 -13.40 28.01
N ALA A 124 -8.94 -12.15 28.13
CA ALA A 124 -8.87 -11.22 27.00
C ALA A 124 -7.75 -11.64 26.03
N GLU A 125 -6.62 -12.13 26.54
CA GLU A 125 -5.53 -12.66 25.73
C GLU A 125 -5.97 -13.87 24.90
N TYR A 126 -6.67 -14.83 25.51
CA TYR A 126 -7.23 -15.98 24.76
C TYR A 126 -8.20 -15.55 23.66
N ILE A 127 -9.07 -14.58 23.94
CA ILE A 127 -10.01 -14.06 22.95
C ILE A 127 -9.28 -13.40 21.79
N ARG A 128 -8.23 -12.61 22.06
CA ARG A 128 -7.41 -11.96 21.05
C ARG A 128 -6.74 -12.97 20.11
N VAL A 129 -6.17 -14.02 20.67
CA VAL A 129 -5.55 -15.09 19.88
C VAL A 129 -6.59 -15.78 19.01
N ILE A 130 -7.75 -16.15 19.55
CA ILE A 130 -8.82 -16.82 18.80
C ILE A 130 -9.27 -15.93 17.62
N VAL A 131 -9.56 -14.67 17.89
CA VAL A 131 -10.05 -13.74 16.87
C VAL A 131 -8.97 -13.41 15.83
N GLY A 132 -7.71 -13.28 16.26
CA GLY A 132 -6.57 -13.08 15.37
C GLY A 132 -6.37 -14.26 14.41
N GLU A 133 -6.47 -15.49 14.91
CA GLU A 133 -6.36 -16.70 14.09
C GLU A 133 -7.54 -16.85 13.12
N LEU A 134 -8.75 -16.53 13.54
CA LEU A 134 -9.92 -16.48 12.65
C LEU A 134 -9.74 -15.45 11.54
N SER A 135 -9.21 -14.28 11.85
CA SER A 135 -8.89 -13.27 10.85
C SER A 135 -7.84 -13.75 9.86
N ARG A 136 -6.80 -14.44 10.34
CA ARG A 136 -5.77 -15.04 9.49
C ARG A 136 -6.33 -16.07 8.53
N LEU A 137 -7.23 -16.93 9.00
CA LEU A 137 -7.91 -17.92 8.14
C LEU A 137 -8.78 -17.23 7.08
N SER A 138 -9.53 -16.20 7.46
CA SER A 138 -10.36 -15.43 6.53
C SER A 138 -9.51 -14.74 5.45
N SER A 139 -8.43 -14.08 5.82
CA SER A 139 -7.57 -13.39 4.87
C SER A 139 -6.86 -14.35 3.90
N SER A 140 -6.40 -15.51 4.39
CA SER A 140 -5.77 -16.53 3.55
C SER A 140 -6.76 -17.16 2.56
N THR A 141 -8.01 -17.32 2.96
CA THR A 141 -9.07 -17.81 2.08
C THR A 141 -9.39 -16.80 0.99
N CYS A 142 -9.48 -15.53 1.32
CA CYS A 142 -9.70 -14.43 0.35
C CYS A 142 -8.59 -14.39 -0.71
N CYS A 143 -7.33 -14.47 -0.32
CA CYS A 143 -6.20 -14.49 -1.26
C CYS A 143 -6.23 -15.74 -2.17
N ARG A 144 -6.59 -16.90 -1.63
CA ARG A 144 -6.71 -18.14 -2.44
C ARG A 144 -7.84 -18.05 -3.46
N THR A 145 -8.99 -17.52 -3.07
CA THR A 145 -10.13 -17.36 -3.98
C THR A 145 -9.81 -16.38 -5.11
N ALA A 146 -9.12 -15.28 -4.80
CA ALA A 146 -8.66 -14.34 -5.82
C ALA A 146 -7.69 -14.98 -6.82
N ALA A 147 -6.76 -15.80 -6.35
CA ALA A 147 -5.80 -16.50 -7.21
C ALA A 147 -6.45 -17.55 -8.12
N THR A 148 -7.55 -18.19 -7.70
CA THR A 148 -8.26 -19.20 -8.50
C THR A 148 -9.26 -18.61 -9.50
N SER A 149 -9.66 -17.35 -9.32
CA SER A 149 -10.60 -16.68 -10.23
C SER A 149 -9.95 -16.07 -11.48
N THR A 150 -8.63 -16.09 -11.58
CA THR A 150 -7.84 -15.53 -12.68
C THR A 150 -7.27 -16.59 -13.63
N GLY A 151 -7.67 -17.86 -13.47
CA GLY A 151 -7.28 -19.00 -14.34
C GLY A 151 -8.31 -19.34 -15.38
#